data_1af515e8c48f8fa7f529d8df1d463f41
#
_entry.id   1af515e8c48f8fa7f529d8df1d463f41
#
_cell.length_a   1.000
_cell.length_b   1.000
_cell.length_c   1.000
_cell.angle_alpha   90.00
_cell.angle_beta   90.00
_cell.angle_gamma   90.00
#
_symmetry.space_group_name_H-M   'P 1'
#
loop_
_entity.id
_entity.type
_entity.pdbx_description
1 polymer ?
#
loop_
_entity_poly.entity_id
_entity_poly.type
_entity_poly.pdbx_seq_one_letter_code
_entity_poly.pdbx_strand_id
1 'polypeptide(L)'
;MIRKSVISLLASFLLAGCVAGPDYAGPPEVFSANRNDGFVRAGGNIIDTEPELAEWWLLLNDPELTRLIEAALSDNPSLQAAQARIAQARASVRQEKAGRFPTLGTQATAIQGRLPGLDIQNSAPPSASAPVSPQGQADDSLSVYNLGLNANWELDFAGGTQRRIEAGNAQAAAAVANVEDAKVQLTAEVANAYVNLREAQFRAKAYRTECELQQQTLSLTYQRYQQGVLPLFPLGNANAELELLKSQLAEAEADTAVLLDALAILAGQIPGTTDEALKQIFDVPLPPEQVAVGDPSNLVARRPDIRAAERSLAAATARIGVAEAARFPKLSFMGILGLGGTSPDDLFDVSNPSILAIPQLQWNFLDFGRVDASVDQASAVRAEA
;
A
#
# COMPACT_ATOMS: atom_id res chain seq x y z
N MET A 1 17.67 -21.82 51.04
CA MET A 1 16.60 -20.82 50.82
C MET A 1 16.95 -19.81 49.74
N ILE A 2 18.18 -19.32 49.62
CA ILE A 2 18.62 -18.24 48.67
C ILE A 2 18.41 -18.67 47.17
N ARG A 3 18.60 -19.92 46.80
CA ARG A 3 18.42 -20.39 45.40
C ARG A 3 16.97 -20.29 44.89
N LYS A 4 15.97 -20.52 45.73
CA LYS A 4 14.54 -20.41 45.34
C LYS A 4 14.10 -18.96 45.20
N SER A 5 14.64 -18.03 45.98
CA SER A 5 14.33 -16.60 45.92
C SER A 5 14.96 -15.94 44.69
N VAL A 6 16.15 -16.35 44.26
CA VAL A 6 16.81 -15.86 43.04
C VAL A 6 16.07 -16.31 41.80
N ILE A 7 15.59 -17.57 41.77
CA ILE A 7 14.80 -18.10 40.64
C ILE A 7 13.44 -17.40 40.57
N SER A 8 12.80 -17.11 41.70
CA SER A 8 11.53 -16.35 41.72
C SER A 8 11.70 -14.91 41.30
N LEU A 9 12.81 -14.24 41.63
CA LEU A 9 13.12 -12.88 41.21
C LEU A 9 13.43 -12.82 39.70
N LEU A 10 14.19 -13.78 39.17
CA LEU A 10 14.44 -13.91 37.73
C LEU A 10 13.14 -14.18 36.94
N ALA A 11 12.26 -15.05 37.47
CA ALA A 11 10.97 -15.34 36.83
C ALA A 11 10.04 -14.10 36.81
N SER A 12 10.08 -13.24 37.84
CA SER A 12 9.29 -12.02 37.89
C SER A 12 9.80 -10.95 36.93
N PHE A 13 11.11 -10.90 36.68
CA PHE A 13 11.70 -10.01 35.65
C PHE A 13 11.40 -10.44 34.21
N LEU A 14 11.14 -11.72 33.97
CA LEU A 14 10.78 -12.28 32.66
C LEU A 14 9.31 -12.05 32.29
N LEU A 15 8.45 -11.67 33.23
CA LEU A 15 7.01 -11.41 33.01
C LEU A 15 6.67 -9.95 32.69
N ALA A 16 7.59 -9.02 32.87
CA ALA A 16 7.45 -7.65 32.40
C ALA A 16 7.97 -7.57 30.96
N GLY A 17 7.20 -8.08 30.01
CA GLY A 17 7.47 -7.95 28.57
C GLY A 17 7.44 -6.48 28.17
N CYS A 18 8.53 -5.74 28.40
CA CYS A 18 8.70 -4.39 27.88
C CYS A 18 8.85 -4.47 26.36
N VAL A 19 7.85 -4.01 25.63
CA VAL A 19 7.94 -3.80 24.18
C VAL A 19 8.91 -2.66 23.93
N ALA A 20 10.00 -2.91 23.21
CA ALA A 20 11.03 -1.92 22.93
C ALA A 20 10.53 -0.78 22.03
N GLY A 21 11.12 0.41 22.21
CA GLY A 21 10.87 1.58 21.37
C GLY A 21 9.63 2.40 21.72
N PRO A 22 9.43 3.52 21.03
CA PRO A 22 8.35 4.45 21.30
C PRO A 22 6.98 3.92 20.85
N ASP A 23 5.94 4.28 21.61
CA ASP A 23 4.56 4.09 21.20
C ASP A 23 4.10 5.25 20.30
N TYR A 24 3.22 4.95 19.34
CA TYR A 24 2.59 5.99 18.53
C TYR A 24 1.52 6.71 19.36
N ALA A 25 1.71 8.00 19.59
CA ALA A 25 0.83 8.82 20.45
C ALA A 25 -0.29 9.55 19.68
N GLY A 26 -0.43 9.27 18.37
CA GLY A 26 -1.37 10.00 17.52
C GLY A 26 -0.70 11.04 16.62
N PRO A 27 -1.47 11.69 15.72
CA PRO A 27 -0.95 12.73 14.84
C PRO A 27 -0.47 13.95 15.63
N PRO A 28 0.53 14.69 15.12
CA PRO A 28 0.98 15.94 15.75
C PRO A 28 -0.17 16.93 15.88
N GLU A 29 -0.27 17.62 17.01
CA GLU A 29 -1.28 18.67 17.25
C GLU A 29 -1.01 19.96 16.45
N VAL A 30 -0.74 19.85 15.17
CA VAL A 30 -0.41 21.00 14.30
C VAL A 30 -1.62 21.92 14.08
N PHE A 31 -2.83 21.42 14.29
CA PHE A 31 -4.08 22.12 13.97
C PHE A 31 -4.84 22.69 15.16
N SER A 32 -4.32 22.54 16.37
CA SER A 32 -4.99 23.06 17.58
C SER A 32 -4.92 24.59 17.72
N ALA A 33 -3.97 25.24 17.05
CA ALA A 33 -3.71 26.68 17.23
C ALA A 33 -4.75 27.59 16.56
N ASN A 34 -5.50 27.15 15.54
CA ASN A 34 -6.43 27.99 14.76
C ASN A 34 -7.85 27.39 14.68
N ARG A 35 -8.31 26.76 15.72
CA ARG A 35 -9.65 26.11 15.78
C ARG A 35 -10.84 27.05 15.56
N ASN A 36 -10.64 28.37 15.61
CA ASN A 36 -11.71 29.37 15.52
C ASN A 36 -11.68 30.22 14.24
N ASP A 37 -10.70 30.03 13.36
CA ASP A 37 -10.63 30.79 12.11
C ASP A 37 -11.32 29.94 11.02
N GLY A 38 -12.48 30.41 10.54
CA GLY A 38 -13.14 29.86 9.37
C GLY A 38 -12.22 29.86 8.15
N PHE A 39 -12.70 29.43 6.99
CA PHE A 39 -11.92 29.44 5.76
C PHE A 39 -11.42 30.85 5.42
N VAL A 40 -10.12 31.01 5.20
CA VAL A 40 -9.45 32.31 4.94
C VAL A 40 -10.03 33.04 3.70
N ARG A 41 -10.61 32.29 2.77
CA ARG A 41 -11.20 32.81 1.52
C ARG A 41 -12.65 32.36 1.35
N ALA A 42 -13.39 32.26 2.45
CA ALA A 42 -14.82 31.92 2.41
C ALA A 42 -15.59 33.01 1.66
N GLY A 43 -16.17 32.66 0.51
CA GLY A 43 -17.20 33.47 -0.15
C GLY A 43 -18.56 33.25 0.55
N GLY A 44 -19.55 34.10 0.27
CA GLY A 44 -20.90 33.99 0.83
C GLY A 44 -21.65 32.69 0.46
N ASN A 45 -21.08 31.83 -0.35
CA ASN A 45 -21.65 30.59 -0.86
C ASN A 45 -21.28 29.35 -0.04
N ILE A 46 -20.55 29.53 1.07
CA ILE A 46 -20.13 28.44 1.96
C ILE A 46 -20.99 28.47 3.21
N ILE A 47 -21.57 27.32 3.58
CA ILE A 47 -22.29 27.13 4.83
C ILE A 47 -21.54 26.15 5.75
N ASP A 48 -21.51 26.52 7.04
CA ASP A 48 -20.83 25.74 8.08
C ASP A 48 -21.75 24.59 8.58
N THR A 49 -22.24 23.80 7.63
CA THR A 49 -23.01 22.58 7.91
C THR A 49 -22.16 21.37 7.51
N GLU A 50 -22.26 20.31 8.25
CA GLU A 50 -21.49 19.11 7.96
C GLU A 50 -21.89 18.51 6.60
N PRO A 51 -20.96 18.38 5.62
CA PRO A 51 -21.30 17.92 4.29
C PRO A 51 -21.48 16.40 4.23
N GLU A 52 -22.44 15.94 3.43
CA GLU A 52 -22.44 14.56 2.93
C GLU A 52 -21.43 14.45 1.78
N LEU A 53 -20.19 14.08 2.11
CA LEU A 53 -19.10 14.04 1.15
C LEU A 53 -19.03 12.75 0.32
N ALA A 54 -19.79 11.72 0.68
CA ALA A 54 -19.65 10.39 0.08
C ALA A 54 -20.01 10.36 -1.41
N GLU A 55 -21.04 11.14 -1.81
CA GLU A 55 -21.59 11.17 -3.17
C GLU A 55 -21.80 12.62 -3.65
N TRP A 56 -20.77 13.45 -3.49
CA TRP A 56 -20.81 14.88 -3.77
C TRP A 56 -21.28 15.22 -5.19
N TRP A 57 -21.08 14.34 -6.17
CA TRP A 57 -21.49 14.55 -7.56
C TRP A 57 -23.00 14.56 -7.75
N LEU A 58 -23.77 13.98 -6.83
CA LEU A 58 -25.24 14.04 -6.85
C LEU A 58 -25.76 15.48 -6.73
N LEU A 59 -24.97 16.37 -6.10
CA LEU A 59 -25.30 17.80 -6.00
C LEU A 59 -25.33 18.50 -7.36
N LEU A 60 -24.71 17.92 -8.38
CA LEU A 60 -24.71 18.44 -9.74
C LEU A 60 -25.98 18.08 -10.53
N ASN A 61 -26.84 17.20 -10.00
CA ASN A 61 -28.11 16.77 -10.59
C ASN A 61 -28.00 16.28 -12.05
N ASP A 62 -26.88 15.64 -12.41
CA ASP A 62 -26.64 15.11 -13.76
C ASP A 62 -26.61 13.56 -13.71
N PRO A 63 -27.61 12.87 -14.30
CA PRO A 63 -27.70 11.42 -14.26
C PRO A 63 -26.61 10.73 -15.09
N GLU A 64 -26.13 11.37 -16.18
CA GLU A 64 -25.05 10.78 -16.99
C GLU A 64 -23.70 10.87 -16.29
N LEU A 65 -23.41 11.97 -15.62
CA LEU A 65 -22.24 12.09 -14.75
C LEU A 65 -22.29 11.05 -13.64
N THR A 66 -23.44 10.89 -12.97
CA THR A 66 -23.62 9.88 -11.92
C THR A 66 -23.32 8.48 -12.44
N ARG A 67 -23.90 8.11 -13.58
CA ARG A 67 -23.67 6.80 -14.22
C ARG A 67 -22.19 6.56 -14.56
N LEU A 68 -21.49 7.58 -15.06
CA LEU A 68 -20.06 7.48 -15.40
C LEU A 68 -19.20 7.29 -14.15
N ILE A 69 -19.48 8.03 -13.08
CA ILE A 69 -18.76 7.89 -11.81
C ILE A 69 -18.99 6.52 -11.19
N GLU A 70 -20.24 6.03 -11.17
CA GLU A 70 -20.55 4.69 -10.68
C GLU A 70 -19.85 3.60 -11.48
N ALA A 71 -19.83 3.71 -12.81
CA ALA A 71 -19.07 2.79 -13.67
C ALA A 71 -17.57 2.86 -13.37
N ALA A 72 -16.99 4.06 -13.21
CA ALA A 72 -15.59 4.22 -12.86
C ALA A 72 -15.25 3.58 -11.49
N LEU A 73 -16.08 3.79 -10.48
CA LEU A 73 -15.89 3.21 -9.15
C LEU A 73 -16.00 1.68 -9.15
N SER A 74 -16.81 1.10 -10.05
CA SER A 74 -17.00 -0.35 -10.21
C SER A 74 -15.88 -0.99 -11.02
N ASP A 75 -15.55 -0.42 -12.18
CA ASP A 75 -14.85 -1.12 -13.24
C ASP A 75 -13.43 -0.61 -13.51
N ASN A 76 -13.01 0.51 -12.88
CA ASN A 76 -11.68 1.08 -13.13
C ASN A 76 -10.56 0.15 -12.66
N PRO A 77 -9.63 -0.27 -13.56
CA PRO A 77 -8.56 -1.21 -13.23
C PRO A 77 -7.56 -0.68 -12.18
N SER A 78 -7.32 0.65 -12.14
CA SER A 78 -6.42 1.27 -11.16
C SER A 78 -6.99 1.16 -9.74
N LEU A 79 -8.31 1.33 -9.60
CA LEU A 79 -9.00 1.15 -8.33
C LEU A 79 -9.01 -0.31 -7.88
N GLN A 80 -9.22 -1.26 -8.81
CA GLN A 80 -9.10 -2.69 -8.52
C GLN A 80 -7.69 -3.07 -8.07
N ALA A 81 -6.65 -2.52 -8.71
CA ALA A 81 -5.27 -2.70 -8.29
C ALA A 81 -5.01 -2.13 -6.88
N ALA A 82 -5.58 -0.97 -6.55
CA ALA A 82 -5.49 -0.39 -5.20
C ALA A 82 -6.18 -1.29 -4.16
N GLN A 83 -7.35 -1.84 -4.46
CA GLN A 83 -8.04 -2.81 -3.60
C GLN A 83 -7.23 -4.09 -3.38
N ALA A 84 -6.56 -4.60 -4.42
CA ALA A 84 -5.68 -5.77 -4.30
C ALA A 84 -4.51 -5.51 -3.33
N ARG A 85 -3.99 -4.28 -3.26
CA ARG A 85 -2.95 -3.88 -2.28
C ARG A 85 -3.43 -3.99 -0.83
N ILE A 86 -4.71 -3.77 -0.54
CA ILE A 86 -5.27 -4.03 0.81
C ILE A 86 -5.16 -5.52 1.14
N ALA A 87 -5.52 -6.41 0.21
CA ALA A 87 -5.42 -7.85 0.42
C ALA A 87 -3.96 -8.29 0.64
N GLN A 88 -3.02 -7.71 -0.11
CA GLN A 88 -1.58 -7.91 0.04
C GLN A 88 -1.11 -7.46 1.44
N ALA A 89 -1.45 -6.25 1.87
CA ALA A 89 -1.06 -5.72 3.18
C ALA A 89 -1.62 -6.58 4.33
N ARG A 90 -2.88 -7.01 4.23
CA ARG A 90 -3.49 -7.93 5.21
C ARG A 90 -2.81 -9.31 5.23
N ALA A 91 -2.34 -9.80 4.08
CA ALA A 91 -1.58 -11.05 4.01
C ALA A 91 -0.22 -10.91 4.72
N SER A 92 0.49 -9.78 4.52
CA SER A 92 1.73 -9.48 5.24
C SER A 92 1.53 -9.42 6.76
N VAL A 93 0.43 -8.82 7.24
CA VAL A 93 0.08 -8.84 8.67
C VAL A 93 -0.12 -10.27 9.19
N ARG A 94 -0.79 -11.15 8.41
CA ARG A 94 -0.95 -12.56 8.81
C ARG A 94 0.39 -13.28 8.88
N GLN A 95 1.31 -12.98 7.96
CA GLN A 95 2.67 -13.54 7.96
C GLN A 95 3.43 -13.10 9.22
N GLU A 96 3.41 -11.80 9.58
CA GLU A 96 4.04 -11.30 10.80
C GLU A 96 3.42 -11.95 12.06
N LYS A 97 2.10 -12.10 12.10
CA LYS A 97 1.40 -12.79 13.20
C LYS A 97 1.79 -14.27 13.32
N ALA A 98 2.01 -14.93 12.20
CA ALA A 98 2.47 -16.31 12.18
C ALA A 98 3.87 -16.47 12.80
N GLY A 99 4.72 -15.45 12.73
CA GLY A 99 6.04 -15.43 13.38
C GLY A 99 6.02 -15.55 14.91
N ARG A 100 4.86 -15.43 15.55
CA ARG A 100 4.69 -15.70 17.00
C ARG A 100 4.68 -17.19 17.34
N PHE A 101 4.46 -18.05 16.36
CA PHE A 101 4.28 -19.48 16.54
C PHE A 101 5.49 -20.25 15.98
N PRO A 102 5.76 -21.47 16.50
CA PRO A 102 6.78 -22.33 15.91
C PRO A 102 6.46 -22.66 14.45
N THR A 103 7.51 -22.64 13.62
CA THR A 103 7.43 -23.22 12.28
C THR A 103 7.77 -24.71 12.35
N LEU A 104 6.95 -25.53 11.72
CA LEU A 104 7.15 -26.98 11.63
C LEU A 104 7.47 -27.33 10.18
N GLY A 105 8.51 -28.13 9.99
CA GLY A 105 8.92 -28.62 8.67
C GLY A 105 9.33 -30.08 8.74
N THR A 106 9.48 -30.68 7.58
CA THR A 106 10.11 -32.00 7.44
C THR A 106 11.54 -31.81 6.95
N GLN A 107 12.48 -32.59 7.50
CA GLN A 107 13.88 -32.54 7.12
C GLN A 107 14.45 -33.95 7.00
N ALA A 108 15.14 -34.18 5.89
CA ALA A 108 16.03 -35.31 5.72
C ALA A 108 17.46 -34.78 5.71
N THR A 109 18.31 -35.33 6.59
CA THR A 109 19.71 -34.87 6.70
C THR A 109 20.62 -36.10 6.63
N ALA A 110 21.65 -36.01 5.79
CA ALA A 110 22.75 -36.95 5.78
C ALA A 110 24.04 -36.13 5.91
N ILE A 111 24.73 -36.29 7.04
CA ILE A 111 26.03 -35.66 7.30
C ILE A 111 27.08 -36.76 7.28
N GLN A 112 28.08 -36.60 6.44
CA GLN A 112 29.26 -37.46 6.44
C GLN A 112 30.48 -36.54 6.55
N GLY A 113 31.32 -36.82 7.53
CA GLY A 113 32.51 -36.02 7.76
C GLY A 113 33.62 -36.81 8.39
N ARG A 114 34.84 -36.32 8.28
CA ARG A 114 36.00 -36.87 9.00
C ARG A 114 36.50 -35.75 9.92
N LEU A 115 36.48 -36.01 11.21
CA LEU A 115 36.91 -35.08 12.25
C LEU A 115 38.08 -35.70 13.03
N PRO A 116 39.32 -35.42 12.63
CA PRO A 116 40.49 -35.94 13.26
C PRO A 116 40.51 -35.64 14.77
N GLY A 117 40.61 -36.66 15.62
CA GLY A 117 40.70 -36.50 17.07
C GLY A 117 39.36 -36.43 17.85
N LEU A 118 38.18 -36.61 17.18
CA LEU A 118 36.89 -36.74 17.85
C LEU A 118 36.50 -38.24 17.95
N ASP A 119 36.75 -38.86 19.08
CA ASP A 119 36.28 -40.21 19.37
C ASP A 119 34.91 -40.16 20.05
N ILE A 120 33.84 -40.13 19.23
CA ILE A 120 32.45 -40.04 19.72
C ILE A 120 31.93 -41.39 20.23
N GLN A 121 32.56 -42.50 19.86
CA GLN A 121 32.10 -43.82 20.19
C GLN A 121 32.53 -44.30 21.62
N ASN A 122 33.48 -43.62 22.24
CA ASN A 122 34.02 -44.01 23.55
C ASN A 122 33.52 -43.14 24.74
N SER A 123 32.47 -42.35 24.58
CA SER A 123 31.89 -41.57 25.68
C SER A 123 30.94 -42.33 26.60
N ALA A 124 30.98 -43.65 26.62
CA ALA A 124 30.36 -44.46 27.68
C ALA A 124 31.19 -44.37 28.98
N PRO A 125 30.57 -44.18 30.17
CA PRO A 125 31.32 -44.15 31.43
C PRO A 125 32.09 -45.46 31.59
N PRO A 126 33.37 -45.41 32.01
CA PRO A 126 34.18 -46.63 32.13
C PRO A 126 33.59 -47.58 33.18
N SER A 127 33.02 -48.69 32.71
CA SER A 127 32.74 -49.84 33.56
C SER A 127 34.05 -50.52 33.94
N ALA A 128 34.36 -50.52 35.18
CA ALA A 128 35.65 -50.94 35.80
C ALA A 128 35.99 -52.46 35.65
N SER A 129 35.67 -53.12 34.56
CA SER A 129 35.94 -54.58 34.40
C SER A 129 36.01 -55.01 32.92
N ALA A 130 36.64 -54.25 32.02
CA ALA A 130 36.94 -54.79 30.69
C ALA A 130 38.43 -54.77 30.42
N PRO A 131 39.06 -55.85 29.88
CA PRO A 131 40.46 -55.88 29.54
C PRO A 131 40.72 -54.88 28.37
N VAL A 132 41.73 -54.04 28.56
CA VAL A 132 42.22 -53.09 27.54
C VAL A 132 42.80 -53.87 26.38
N SER A 133 42.10 -53.98 25.27
CA SER A 133 42.69 -54.46 24.00
C SER A 133 43.33 -53.27 23.30
N PRO A 134 44.64 -53.31 23.02
CA PRO A 134 45.30 -52.28 22.23
C PRO A 134 45.09 -52.61 20.75
N GLN A 135 44.26 -51.83 20.09
CA GLN A 135 44.14 -51.63 18.63
C GLN A 135 42.68 -51.44 18.20
N GLY A 136 42.11 -50.35 18.59
CA GLY A 136 41.01 -49.76 17.86
C GLY A 136 41.57 -48.57 17.11
N GLN A 137 41.69 -48.64 15.79
CA GLN A 137 41.83 -47.45 14.97
C GLN A 137 40.59 -46.60 15.26
N ALA A 138 40.85 -45.42 15.82
CA ALA A 138 39.78 -44.45 16.00
C ALA A 138 39.21 -44.17 14.61
N ASP A 139 37.99 -44.58 14.38
CA ASP A 139 37.30 -44.26 13.14
C ASP A 139 36.88 -42.78 13.24
N ASP A 140 37.72 -41.90 12.72
CA ASP A 140 37.49 -40.44 12.69
C ASP A 140 36.28 -40.06 11.83
N SER A 141 35.50 -41.03 11.32
CA SER A 141 34.34 -40.78 10.46
C SER A 141 33.09 -40.55 11.29
N LEU A 142 32.45 -39.40 11.04
CA LEU A 142 31.14 -39.08 11.55
C LEU A 142 30.11 -39.26 10.43
N SER A 143 29.18 -40.20 10.63
CA SER A 143 28.01 -40.32 9.74
C SER A 143 26.77 -40.14 10.58
N VAL A 144 25.89 -39.23 10.19
CA VAL A 144 24.61 -38.98 10.84
C VAL A 144 23.53 -38.91 9.77
N TYR A 145 22.53 -39.73 9.91
CA TYR A 145 21.36 -39.77 9.06
C TYR A 145 20.15 -39.45 9.93
N ASN A 146 19.28 -38.55 9.48
CA ASN A 146 18.06 -38.19 10.16
C ASN A 146 16.96 -37.90 9.17
N LEU A 147 15.77 -38.43 9.40
CA LEU A 147 14.52 -38.12 8.71
C LEU A 147 13.47 -37.80 9.77
N GLY A 148 12.96 -36.58 9.75
CA GLY A 148 12.03 -36.20 10.81
C GLY A 148 11.39 -34.83 10.61
N LEU A 149 10.74 -34.40 11.68
CA LEU A 149 10.15 -33.08 11.83
C LEU A 149 11.16 -32.15 12.50
N ASN A 150 11.29 -30.95 11.99
CA ASN A 150 12.01 -29.86 12.65
C ASN A 150 11.03 -28.77 13.08
N ALA A 151 11.26 -28.22 14.25
CA ALA A 151 10.53 -27.08 14.80
C ALA A 151 11.50 -25.94 15.05
N ASN A 152 11.17 -24.71 14.60
CA ASN A 152 11.92 -23.52 14.94
C ASN A 152 10.98 -22.47 15.51
N TRP A 153 11.35 -21.88 16.63
CA TRP A 153 10.56 -20.86 17.32
C TRP A 153 11.45 -19.81 17.95
N GLU A 154 11.22 -18.54 17.62
CA GLU A 154 11.85 -17.40 18.27
C GLU A 154 10.89 -16.79 19.29
N LEU A 155 11.33 -16.67 20.54
CA LEU A 155 10.56 -16.03 21.60
C LEU A 155 10.79 -14.52 21.58
N ASP A 156 9.71 -13.76 21.49
CA ASP A 156 9.73 -12.30 21.37
C ASP A 156 9.74 -11.62 22.75
N PHE A 157 10.87 -11.70 23.48
CA PHE A 157 11.02 -11.06 24.80
C PHE A 157 11.13 -9.53 24.73
N ALA A 158 11.71 -8.99 23.65
CA ALA A 158 11.90 -7.57 23.46
C ALA A 158 10.75 -6.90 22.69
N GLY A 159 9.75 -7.66 22.27
CA GLY A 159 8.59 -7.13 21.55
C GLY A 159 8.86 -6.78 20.09
N GLY A 160 9.97 -7.24 19.49
CA GLY A 160 10.31 -6.96 18.09
C GLY A 160 9.27 -7.50 17.11
N THR A 161 8.75 -8.73 17.33
CA THR A 161 7.65 -9.30 16.53
C THR A 161 6.35 -8.54 16.78
N GLN A 162 6.08 -8.12 18.01
CA GLN A 162 4.92 -7.28 18.33
C GLN A 162 4.97 -5.97 17.56
N ARG A 163 6.13 -5.29 17.51
CA ARG A 163 6.33 -4.04 16.76
C ARG A 163 6.21 -4.27 15.25
N ARG A 164 6.67 -5.40 14.70
CA ARG A 164 6.44 -5.75 13.29
C ARG A 164 4.96 -5.88 12.97
N ILE A 165 4.19 -6.53 13.84
CA ILE A 165 2.74 -6.67 13.68
C ILE A 165 2.04 -5.30 13.77
N GLU A 166 2.47 -4.43 14.69
CA GLU A 166 1.95 -3.07 14.82
C GLU A 166 2.22 -2.26 13.56
N ALA A 167 3.46 -2.26 13.07
CA ALA A 167 3.84 -1.63 11.81
C ALA A 167 3.02 -2.15 10.63
N GLY A 168 2.86 -3.48 10.54
CA GLY A 168 2.05 -4.12 9.51
C GLY A 168 0.57 -3.73 9.56
N ASN A 169 -0.02 -3.67 10.76
CA ASN A 169 -1.41 -3.23 10.93
C ASN A 169 -1.59 -1.76 10.51
N ALA A 170 -0.66 -0.87 10.89
CA ALA A 170 -0.68 0.52 10.48
C ALA A 170 -0.53 0.67 8.96
N GLN A 171 0.37 -0.10 8.33
CA GLN A 171 0.54 -0.14 6.88
C GLN A 171 -0.72 -0.65 6.15
N ALA A 172 -1.41 -1.65 6.71
CA ALA A 172 -2.67 -2.14 6.16
C ALA A 172 -3.79 -1.08 6.28
N ALA A 173 -3.80 -0.30 7.36
CA ALA A 173 -4.72 0.82 7.52
C ALA A 173 -4.40 1.97 6.53
N ALA A 174 -3.11 2.26 6.29
CA ALA A 174 -2.69 3.21 5.26
C ALA A 174 -3.16 2.76 3.86
N ALA A 175 -3.04 1.46 3.53
CA ALA A 175 -3.52 0.94 2.25
C ALA A 175 -5.04 1.11 2.07
N VAL A 176 -5.83 1.01 3.14
CA VAL A 176 -7.27 1.30 3.09
C VAL A 176 -7.53 2.78 2.81
N ALA A 177 -6.82 3.68 3.51
CA ALA A 177 -6.95 5.11 3.28
C ALA A 177 -6.53 5.53 1.86
N ASN A 178 -5.48 4.90 1.30
CA ASN A 178 -5.06 5.13 -0.08
C ASN A 178 -6.12 4.71 -1.12
N VAL A 179 -6.92 3.68 -0.84
CA VAL A 179 -8.06 3.32 -1.72
C VAL A 179 -9.15 4.38 -1.66
N GLU A 180 -9.44 4.91 -0.48
CA GLU A 180 -10.42 6.00 -0.36
C GLU A 180 -9.91 7.29 -1.06
N ASP A 181 -8.61 7.58 -0.98
CA ASP A 181 -7.99 8.68 -1.72
C ASP A 181 -8.08 8.47 -3.24
N ALA A 182 -7.78 7.27 -3.72
CA ALA A 182 -7.92 6.91 -5.13
C ALA A 182 -9.37 7.06 -5.64
N LYS A 183 -10.37 6.75 -4.81
CA LYS A 183 -11.78 7.00 -5.16
C LYS A 183 -12.08 8.50 -5.30
N VAL A 184 -11.61 9.31 -4.35
CA VAL A 184 -11.80 10.77 -4.40
C VAL A 184 -11.16 11.35 -5.67
N GLN A 185 -9.92 10.96 -5.97
CA GLN A 185 -9.23 11.41 -7.18
C GLN A 185 -9.96 10.95 -8.45
N LEU A 186 -10.34 9.69 -8.54
CA LEU A 186 -11.04 9.15 -9.71
C LEU A 186 -12.37 9.84 -9.96
N THR A 187 -13.17 10.07 -8.91
CA THR A 187 -14.47 10.78 -9.05
C THR A 187 -14.27 12.22 -9.52
N ALA A 188 -13.23 12.90 -9.01
CA ALA A 188 -12.88 14.25 -9.44
C ALA A 188 -12.37 14.29 -10.90
N GLU A 189 -11.56 13.31 -11.32
CA GLU A 189 -11.07 13.21 -12.69
C GLU A 189 -12.21 12.96 -13.68
N VAL A 190 -13.15 12.03 -13.36
CA VAL A 190 -14.33 11.77 -14.19
C VAL A 190 -15.20 13.04 -14.31
N ALA A 191 -15.46 13.73 -13.19
CA ALA A 191 -16.26 14.95 -13.21
C ALA A 191 -15.59 16.06 -14.02
N ASN A 192 -14.29 16.26 -13.87
CA ASN A 192 -13.54 17.24 -14.65
C ASN A 192 -13.56 16.91 -16.15
N ALA A 193 -13.29 15.67 -16.52
CA ALA A 193 -13.34 15.24 -17.91
C ALA A 193 -14.75 15.41 -18.51
N TYR A 194 -15.79 15.11 -17.73
CA TYR A 194 -17.17 15.29 -18.15
C TYR A 194 -17.55 16.75 -18.36
N VAL A 195 -17.21 17.65 -17.43
CA VAL A 195 -17.46 19.08 -17.56
C VAL A 195 -16.73 19.66 -18.77
N ASN A 196 -15.47 19.28 -18.98
CA ASN A 196 -14.69 19.67 -20.13
C ASN A 196 -15.29 19.13 -21.45
N LEU A 197 -15.83 17.90 -21.45
CA LEU A 197 -16.55 17.37 -22.60
C LEU A 197 -17.78 18.23 -22.94
N ARG A 198 -18.60 18.58 -21.94
CA ARG A 198 -19.77 19.42 -22.16
C ARG A 198 -19.40 20.80 -22.70
N GLU A 199 -18.32 21.37 -22.18
CA GLU A 199 -17.78 22.66 -22.69
C GLU A 199 -17.29 22.53 -24.15
N ALA A 200 -16.51 21.48 -24.47
CA ALA A 200 -16.04 21.25 -25.84
C ALA A 200 -17.18 21.01 -26.81
N GLN A 201 -18.20 20.24 -26.43
CA GLN A 201 -19.40 20.01 -27.23
C GLN A 201 -20.18 21.32 -27.49
N PHE A 202 -20.32 22.16 -26.47
CA PHE A 202 -20.95 23.45 -26.58
C PHE A 202 -20.16 24.37 -27.53
N ARG A 203 -18.86 24.42 -27.42
CA ARG A 203 -17.94 25.18 -28.28
C ARG A 203 -18.00 24.71 -29.74
N ALA A 204 -17.97 23.38 -29.97
CA ALA A 204 -18.13 22.81 -31.30
C ALA A 204 -19.48 23.18 -31.94
N LYS A 205 -20.57 23.12 -31.16
CA LYS A 205 -21.90 23.57 -31.61
C LYS A 205 -21.92 25.06 -31.98
N ALA A 206 -21.30 25.93 -31.18
CA ALA A 206 -21.20 27.36 -31.47
C ALA A 206 -20.43 27.60 -32.76
N TYR A 207 -19.24 27.04 -32.94
CA TYR A 207 -18.47 27.16 -34.18
C TYR A 207 -19.19 26.62 -35.40
N ARG A 208 -19.97 25.55 -35.27
CA ARG A 208 -20.78 25.00 -36.36
C ARG A 208 -21.84 26.04 -36.81
N THR A 209 -22.52 26.67 -35.86
CA THR A 209 -23.48 27.74 -36.13
C THR A 209 -22.82 28.94 -36.76
N GLU A 210 -21.64 29.34 -36.28
CA GLU A 210 -20.87 30.45 -36.84
C GLU A 210 -20.41 30.15 -38.27
N CYS A 211 -19.95 28.92 -38.57
CA CYS A 211 -19.60 28.48 -39.91
C CYS A 211 -20.81 28.60 -40.87
N GLU A 212 -21.99 28.17 -40.42
CA GLU A 212 -23.22 28.26 -41.22
C GLU A 212 -23.58 29.75 -41.54
N LEU A 213 -23.51 30.63 -40.55
CA LEU A 213 -23.76 32.07 -40.73
C LEU A 213 -22.72 32.73 -41.64
N GLN A 214 -21.44 32.38 -41.45
CA GLN A 214 -20.36 32.91 -42.30
C GLN A 214 -20.45 32.36 -43.72
N GLN A 215 -20.89 31.12 -43.93
CA GLN A 215 -21.16 30.57 -45.27
C GLN A 215 -22.28 31.37 -45.99
N GLN A 216 -23.33 31.76 -45.26
CA GLN A 216 -24.40 32.61 -45.81
C GLN A 216 -23.84 34.01 -46.14
N THR A 217 -23.03 34.58 -45.26
CA THR A 217 -22.36 35.89 -45.47
C THR A 217 -21.46 35.85 -46.69
N LEU A 218 -20.65 34.79 -46.85
CA LEU A 218 -19.81 34.59 -48.04
C LEU A 218 -20.65 34.53 -49.33
N SER A 219 -21.76 33.79 -49.29
CA SER A 219 -22.69 33.67 -50.43
C SER A 219 -23.28 35.01 -50.82
N LEU A 220 -23.77 35.82 -49.87
CA LEU A 220 -24.30 37.13 -50.11
C LEU A 220 -23.22 38.10 -50.63
N THR A 221 -22.01 38.04 -50.07
CA THR A 221 -20.86 38.85 -50.50
C THR A 221 -20.45 38.51 -51.92
N TYR A 222 -20.47 37.21 -52.29
CA TYR A 222 -20.22 36.75 -53.65
C TYR A 222 -21.26 37.26 -54.64
N GLN A 223 -22.56 37.20 -54.34
CA GLN A 223 -23.64 37.73 -55.18
C GLN A 223 -23.47 39.26 -55.44
N ARG A 224 -23.12 40.03 -54.39
CA ARG A 224 -22.85 41.50 -54.54
C ARG A 224 -21.60 41.79 -55.36
N TYR A 225 -20.57 40.97 -55.27
CA TYR A 225 -19.39 41.06 -56.12
C TYR A 225 -19.75 40.79 -57.59
N GLN A 226 -20.53 39.74 -57.87
CA GLN A 226 -21.00 39.39 -59.22
C GLN A 226 -21.82 40.56 -59.85
N GLN A 227 -22.59 41.27 -59.04
CA GLN A 227 -23.37 42.43 -59.45
C GLN A 227 -22.54 43.71 -59.59
N GLY A 228 -21.22 43.65 -59.34
CA GLY A 228 -20.34 44.82 -59.43
C GLY A 228 -20.50 45.79 -58.26
N VAL A 229 -21.23 45.48 -57.22
CA VAL A 229 -21.52 46.35 -56.06
C VAL A 229 -20.35 46.36 -55.07
N LEU A 230 -19.59 45.24 -54.95
CA LEU A 230 -18.44 45.13 -54.05
C LEU A 230 -17.17 44.77 -54.82
N PRO A 231 -15.99 45.33 -54.39
CA PRO A 231 -14.69 44.90 -54.89
C PRO A 231 -14.31 43.48 -54.39
N LEU A 232 -13.23 42.88 -54.92
CA LEU A 232 -12.77 41.53 -54.61
C LEU A 232 -12.31 41.37 -53.15
N PHE A 233 -11.76 42.41 -52.54
CA PHE A 233 -11.13 42.34 -51.20
C PHE A 233 -12.09 41.87 -50.08
N PRO A 234 -13.34 42.41 -49.95
CA PRO A 234 -14.29 41.88 -48.96
C PRO A 234 -14.66 40.42 -49.16
N LEU A 235 -14.67 39.92 -50.39
CA LEU A 235 -14.92 38.53 -50.70
C LEU A 235 -13.78 37.62 -50.20
N GLY A 236 -12.52 38.07 -50.40
CA GLY A 236 -11.34 37.39 -49.90
C GLY A 236 -11.33 37.31 -48.37
N ASN A 237 -11.69 38.40 -47.69
CA ASN A 237 -11.80 38.42 -46.24
C ASN A 237 -12.89 37.45 -45.71
N ALA A 238 -14.09 37.49 -46.31
CA ALA A 238 -15.18 36.60 -45.89
C ALA A 238 -14.85 35.10 -46.08
N ASN A 239 -14.07 34.78 -47.14
CA ASN A 239 -13.61 33.43 -47.35
C ASN A 239 -12.51 33.01 -46.32
N ALA A 240 -11.56 33.91 -46.03
CA ALA A 240 -10.52 33.65 -45.03
C ALA A 240 -11.12 33.42 -43.63
N GLU A 241 -12.13 34.21 -43.27
CA GLU A 241 -12.86 34.08 -41.99
C GLU A 241 -13.57 32.74 -41.91
N LEU A 242 -14.23 32.27 -42.99
CA LEU A 242 -14.87 30.97 -43.04
C LEU A 242 -13.86 29.82 -42.84
N GLU A 243 -12.69 29.89 -43.47
CA GLU A 243 -11.67 28.88 -43.34
C GLU A 243 -11.06 28.85 -41.92
N LEU A 244 -10.94 30.02 -41.28
CA LEU A 244 -10.52 30.11 -39.87
C LEU A 244 -11.55 29.43 -38.94
N LEU A 245 -12.84 29.75 -39.11
CA LEU A 245 -13.92 29.12 -38.31
C LEU A 245 -14.00 27.61 -38.52
N LYS A 246 -13.79 27.10 -39.73
CA LYS A 246 -13.71 25.68 -40.01
C LYS A 246 -12.55 24.99 -39.26
N SER A 247 -11.40 25.68 -39.21
CA SER A 247 -10.25 25.17 -38.44
C SER A 247 -10.56 25.07 -36.95
N GLN A 248 -11.20 26.10 -36.36
CA GLN A 248 -11.62 26.13 -34.96
C GLN A 248 -12.68 25.06 -34.67
N LEU A 249 -13.62 24.83 -35.59
CA LEU A 249 -14.59 23.74 -35.46
C LEU A 249 -13.91 22.38 -35.45
N ALA A 250 -12.97 22.14 -36.35
CA ALA A 250 -12.25 20.87 -36.42
C ALA A 250 -11.44 20.59 -35.15
N GLU A 251 -10.83 21.63 -34.56
CA GLU A 251 -10.12 21.53 -33.26
C GLU A 251 -11.09 21.19 -32.13
N ALA A 252 -12.24 21.89 -32.03
CA ALA A 252 -13.23 21.60 -30.98
C ALA A 252 -13.87 20.21 -31.12
N GLU A 253 -14.03 19.70 -32.35
CA GLU A 253 -14.50 18.33 -32.60
C GLU A 253 -13.44 17.28 -32.22
N ALA A 254 -12.15 17.58 -32.45
CA ALA A 254 -11.04 16.73 -32.02
C ALA A 254 -10.93 16.68 -30.49
N ASP A 255 -11.03 17.83 -29.80
CA ASP A 255 -11.07 17.91 -28.34
C ASP A 255 -12.21 17.06 -27.77
N THR A 256 -13.39 17.12 -28.38
CA THR A 256 -14.56 16.32 -27.99
C THR A 256 -14.26 14.83 -28.09
N ALA A 257 -13.63 14.38 -29.17
CA ALA A 257 -13.27 12.96 -29.36
C ALA A 257 -12.26 12.49 -28.30
N VAL A 258 -11.22 13.29 -28.01
CA VAL A 258 -10.22 12.96 -26.97
C VAL A 258 -10.88 12.84 -25.59
N LEU A 259 -11.82 13.72 -25.27
CA LEU A 259 -12.50 13.70 -23.96
C LEU A 259 -13.48 12.53 -23.84
N LEU A 260 -14.12 12.11 -24.93
CA LEU A 260 -14.94 10.89 -24.96
C LEU A 260 -14.09 9.64 -24.69
N ASP A 261 -12.94 9.53 -25.34
CA ASP A 261 -12.00 8.42 -25.10
C ASP A 261 -11.46 8.43 -23.66
N ALA A 262 -11.11 9.60 -23.14
CA ALA A 262 -10.66 9.75 -21.76
C ALA A 262 -11.72 9.28 -20.75
N LEU A 263 -12.98 9.67 -20.94
CA LEU A 263 -14.10 9.24 -20.08
C LEU A 263 -14.34 7.74 -20.17
N ALA A 264 -14.25 7.14 -21.36
CA ALA A 264 -14.36 5.68 -21.51
C ALA A 264 -13.27 4.96 -20.71
N ILE A 265 -12.01 5.42 -20.81
CA ILE A 265 -10.87 4.85 -20.06
C ILE A 265 -11.06 5.00 -18.56
N LEU A 266 -11.48 6.18 -18.09
CA LEU A 266 -11.74 6.43 -16.66
C LEU A 266 -12.86 5.55 -16.12
N ALA A 267 -13.91 5.32 -16.94
CA ALA A 267 -15.01 4.41 -16.61
C ALA A 267 -14.63 2.91 -16.73
N GLY A 268 -13.38 2.58 -17.05
CA GLY A 268 -12.93 1.19 -17.25
C GLY A 268 -13.48 0.55 -18.53
N GLN A 269 -13.91 1.33 -19.51
CA GLN A 269 -14.54 0.90 -20.74
C GLN A 269 -13.61 1.07 -21.95
N ILE A 270 -13.95 0.42 -23.04
CA ILE A 270 -13.21 0.56 -24.30
C ILE A 270 -13.60 1.89 -24.96
N PRO A 271 -12.62 2.69 -25.50
CA PRO A 271 -12.92 3.89 -26.29
C PRO A 271 -13.98 3.64 -27.36
N GLY A 272 -14.90 4.60 -27.50
CA GLY A 272 -16.05 4.52 -28.42
C GLY A 272 -17.33 3.91 -27.82
N THR A 273 -17.27 3.21 -26.69
CA THR A 273 -18.48 2.60 -26.09
C THR A 273 -19.39 3.61 -25.39
N THR A 274 -18.86 4.73 -24.96
CA THR A 274 -19.59 5.82 -24.30
C THR A 274 -20.15 6.86 -25.26
N ASP A 275 -19.71 6.86 -26.52
CA ASP A 275 -19.98 7.92 -27.49
C ASP A 275 -21.47 8.15 -27.74
N GLU A 276 -22.24 7.07 -27.94
CA GLU A 276 -23.66 7.17 -28.24
C GLU A 276 -24.45 7.74 -27.05
N ALA A 277 -24.10 7.36 -25.82
CA ALA A 277 -24.73 7.89 -24.60
C ALA A 277 -24.41 9.37 -24.37
N LEU A 278 -23.19 9.80 -24.71
CA LEU A 278 -22.70 11.16 -24.50
C LEU A 278 -22.86 12.07 -25.69
N LYS A 279 -23.37 11.59 -26.81
CA LYS A 279 -23.58 12.33 -28.06
C LYS A 279 -24.59 13.48 -27.90
N GLN A 280 -25.60 13.28 -27.07
CA GLN A 280 -26.58 14.32 -26.78
C GLN A 280 -25.92 15.42 -25.97
N ILE A 281 -26.00 16.67 -26.48
CA ILE A 281 -25.43 17.84 -25.82
C ILE A 281 -26.41 18.31 -24.74
N PHE A 282 -25.96 18.28 -23.51
CA PHE A 282 -26.65 18.87 -22.36
C PHE A 282 -25.88 20.11 -21.88
N ASP A 283 -26.54 20.91 -21.07
CA ASP A 283 -25.88 22.06 -20.43
C ASP A 283 -24.77 21.57 -19.47
N VAL A 284 -23.79 22.43 -19.24
CA VAL A 284 -22.73 22.16 -18.26
C VAL A 284 -23.36 22.10 -16.88
N PRO A 285 -23.17 21.01 -16.10
CA PRO A 285 -23.72 20.93 -14.76
C PRO A 285 -23.10 22.01 -13.85
N LEU A 286 -23.93 22.75 -13.17
CA LEU A 286 -23.51 23.81 -12.27
C LEU A 286 -23.61 23.34 -10.80
N PRO A 287 -22.66 23.74 -9.96
CA PRO A 287 -22.74 23.45 -8.53
C PRO A 287 -23.91 24.21 -7.89
N PRO A 288 -24.43 23.72 -6.74
CA PRO A 288 -25.46 24.45 -6.00
C PRO A 288 -24.95 25.82 -5.55
N GLU A 289 -25.88 26.78 -5.37
CA GLU A 289 -25.53 28.14 -4.92
C GLU A 289 -24.83 28.17 -3.56
N GLN A 290 -25.10 27.18 -2.71
CA GLN A 290 -24.49 27.03 -1.39
C GLN A 290 -23.91 25.63 -1.25
N VAL A 291 -22.66 25.56 -0.80
CA VAL A 291 -21.93 24.32 -0.57
C VAL A 291 -21.65 24.18 0.92
N ALA A 292 -22.13 23.07 1.50
CA ALA A 292 -21.79 22.70 2.86
C ALA A 292 -20.33 22.23 2.93
N VAL A 293 -19.52 22.81 3.79
CA VAL A 293 -18.09 22.48 3.92
C VAL A 293 -17.70 22.09 5.35
N GLY A 294 -18.53 22.44 6.36
CA GLY A 294 -18.24 22.18 7.76
C GLY A 294 -17.01 22.92 8.28
N ASP A 295 -16.48 22.46 9.41
CA ASP A 295 -15.28 23.04 10.03
C ASP A 295 -13.99 22.64 9.28
N PRO A 296 -13.08 23.60 8.99
CA PRO A 296 -11.80 23.33 8.31
C PRO A 296 -10.95 22.23 8.97
N SER A 297 -10.90 22.16 10.29
CA SER A 297 -10.14 21.16 11.03
C SER A 297 -10.71 19.75 10.82
N ASN A 298 -12.03 19.62 10.77
CA ASN A 298 -12.70 18.35 10.49
C ASN A 298 -12.47 17.89 9.05
N LEU A 299 -12.45 18.80 8.08
CA LEU A 299 -12.14 18.47 6.68
C LEU A 299 -10.74 17.88 6.54
N VAL A 300 -9.74 18.51 7.18
CA VAL A 300 -8.36 18.01 7.17
C VAL A 300 -8.28 16.60 7.78
N ALA A 301 -8.93 16.37 8.92
CA ALA A 301 -8.94 15.07 9.59
C ALA A 301 -9.66 13.97 8.79
N ARG A 302 -10.61 14.35 7.92
CA ARG A 302 -11.36 13.40 7.08
C ARG A 302 -10.67 13.06 5.77
N ARG A 303 -9.70 13.86 5.33
CA ARG A 303 -8.97 13.62 4.08
C ARG A 303 -8.28 12.26 4.09
N PRO A 304 -8.52 11.42 3.08
CA PRO A 304 -7.94 10.08 3.05
C PRO A 304 -6.42 10.09 2.84
N ASP A 305 -5.87 11.05 2.09
CA ASP A 305 -4.43 11.23 1.91
C ASP A 305 -3.72 11.54 3.23
N ILE A 306 -4.28 12.42 4.06
CA ILE A 306 -3.75 12.74 5.41
C ILE A 306 -3.85 11.52 6.33
N ARG A 307 -4.97 10.80 6.29
CA ARG A 307 -5.12 9.55 7.06
C ARG A 307 -4.12 8.49 6.63
N ALA A 308 -3.82 8.38 5.34
CA ALA A 308 -2.80 7.47 4.83
C ALA A 308 -1.40 7.84 5.33
N ALA A 309 -1.04 9.13 5.30
CA ALA A 309 0.21 9.64 5.84
C ALA A 309 0.34 9.40 7.35
N GLU A 310 -0.72 9.69 8.12
CA GLU A 310 -0.78 9.41 9.56
C GLU A 310 -0.54 7.94 9.88
N ARG A 311 -1.18 7.02 9.15
CA ARG A 311 -0.97 5.58 9.32
C ARG A 311 0.44 5.15 8.91
N SER A 312 1.02 5.80 7.91
CA SER A 312 2.43 5.57 7.51
C SER A 312 3.40 6.03 8.59
N LEU A 313 3.14 7.18 9.23
CA LEU A 313 3.89 7.67 10.39
C LEU A 313 3.79 6.70 11.58
N ALA A 314 2.60 6.16 11.86
CA ALA A 314 2.42 5.14 12.88
C ALA A 314 3.24 3.87 12.58
N ALA A 315 3.24 3.42 11.33
CA ALA A 315 4.05 2.28 10.89
C ALA A 315 5.56 2.55 11.04
N ALA A 316 6.02 3.73 10.65
CA ALA A 316 7.42 4.15 10.80
C ALA A 316 7.83 4.22 12.28
N THR A 317 6.95 4.73 13.15
CA THR A 317 7.18 4.76 14.60
C THR A 317 7.35 3.36 15.18
N ALA A 318 6.49 2.42 14.81
CA ALA A 318 6.61 1.02 15.25
C ALA A 318 7.90 0.35 14.75
N ARG A 319 8.41 0.71 13.55
CA ARG A 319 9.69 0.20 13.03
C ARG A 319 10.90 0.66 13.84
N ILE A 320 10.85 1.81 14.50
CA ILE A 320 11.89 2.19 15.48
C ILE A 320 11.95 1.14 16.59
N GLY A 321 10.80 0.70 17.10
CA GLY A 321 10.76 -0.35 18.12
C GLY A 321 11.30 -1.71 17.62
N VAL A 322 11.14 -2.04 16.35
CA VAL A 322 11.77 -3.22 15.74
C VAL A 322 13.30 -3.10 15.76
N ALA A 323 13.84 -1.93 15.43
CA ALA A 323 15.29 -1.68 15.46
C ALA A 323 15.83 -1.69 16.90
N GLU A 324 15.14 -1.05 17.85
CA GLU A 324 15.47 -1.06 19.27
C GLU A 324 15.47 -2.48 19.88
N ALA A 325 14.54 -3.34 19.45
CA ALA A 325 14.48 -4.73 19.92
C ALA A 325 15.76 -5.53 19.59
N ALA A 326 16.52 -5.11 18.57
CA ALA A 326 17.80 -5.76 18.20
C ALA A 326 18.93 -5.53 19.23
N ARG A 327 18.77 -4.61 20.19
CA ARG A 327 19.71 -4.40 21.33
C ARG A 327 19.65 -5.53 22.34
N PHE A 328 18.56 -6.29 22.36
CA PHE A 328 18.30 -7.32 23.36
C PHE A 328 18.69 -8.71 22.84
N PRO A 329 19.03 -9.64 23.76
CA PRO A 329 19.28 -11.03 23.38
C PRO A 329 18.02 -11.68 22.80
N LYS A 330 18.22 -12.50 21.76
CA LYS A 330 17.18 -13.33 21.14
C LYS A 330 17.26 -14.75 21.66
N LEU A 331 16.13 -15.30 22.08
CA LEU A 331 16.01 -16.68 22.49
C LEU A 331 15.21 -17.44 21.43
N SER A 332 15.82 -18.45 20.84
CA SER A 332 15.18 -19.33 19.90
C SER A 332 15.22 -20.78 20.40
N PHE A 333 14.26 -21.58 19.96
CA PHE A 333 14.20 -23.01 20.19
C PHE A 333 14.23 -23.72 18.85
N MET A 334 15.15 -24.67 18.72
CA MET A 334 15.15 -25.63 17.64
C MET A 334 14.82 -27.00 18.19
N GLY A 335 13.81 -27.66 17.62
CA GLY A 335 13.42 -29.01 17.95
C GLY A 335 13.57 -29.93 16.75
N ILE A 336 14.02 -31.15 16.97
CA ILE A 336 14.05 -32.21 15.96
C ILE A 336 13.39 -33.45 16.59
N LEU A 337 12.43 -34.00 15.87
CA LEU A 337 11.79 -35.27 16.21
C LEU A 337 11.82 -36.14 14.95
N GLY A 338 12.54 -37.23 14.98
CA GLY A 338 12.68 -38.07 13.80
C GLY A 338 13.18 -39.47 14.06
N LEU A 339 13.49 -40.15 12.99
CA LEU A 339 14.18 -41.43 12.96
C LEU A 339 15.58 -41.19 12.40
N GLY A 340 16.57 -41.86 12.93
CA GLY A 340 17.92 -41.73 12.43
C GLY A 340 18.96 -42.18 13.41
N GLY A 341 20.20 -42.31 12.93
CA GLY A 341 21.36 -42.76 13.68
C GLY A 341 22.63 -42.61 12.85
N THR A 342 23.56 -43.52 13.06
CA THR A 342 24.87 -43.50 12.38
C THR A 342 24.88 -44.35 11.10
N SER A 343 23.83 -45.12 10.85
CA SER A 343 23.64 -45.97 9.66
C SER A 343 22.42 -45.52 8.85
N PRO A 344 22.42 -45.65 7.52
CA PRO A 344 21.25 -45.37 6.69
C PRO A 344 20.01 -46.19 7.05
N ASP A 345 20.21 -47.39 7.57
CA ASP A 345 19.11 -48.29 7.97
C ASP A 345 18.36 -47.80 9.21
N ASP A 346 19.01 -46.98 10.05
CA ASP A 346 18.41 -46.36 11.23
C ASP A 346 17.27 -45.37 10.87
N LEU A 347 17.18 -44.92 9.62
CA LEU A 347 16.12 -44.06 9.11
C LEU A 347 14.74 -44.77 9.12
N PHE A 348 14.72 -46.08 9.17
CA PHE A 348 13.50 -46.90 9.14
C PHE A 348 13.24 -47.60 10.47
N ASP A 349 14.09 -47.39 11.47
CA ASP A 349 13.92 -47.96 12.80
C ASP A 349 13.01 -47.11 13.69
N VAL A 350 11.72 -47.46 13.73
CA VAL A 350 10.70 -46.77 14.54
C VAL A 350 10.83 -47.04 16.04
N SER A 351 11.65 -48.01 16.45
CA SER A 351 11.84 -48.37 17.85
C SER A 351 12.80 -47.42 18.58
N ASN A 352 13.57 -46.61 17.83
CA ASN A 352 14.58 -45.70 18.39
C ASN A 352 14.44 -44.28 17.84
N PRO A 353 13.38 -43.52 18.22
CA PRO A 353 13.19 -42.15 17.73
C PRO A 353 14.26 -41.21 18.27
N SER A 354 14.79 -40.37 17.43
CA SER A 354 15.67 -39.26 17.80
C SER A 354 14.87 -38.04 18.22
N ILE A 355 15.11 -37.53 19.44
CA ILE A 355 14.49 -36.33 19.96
C ILE A 355 15.61 -35.38 20.40
N LEU A 356 15.60 -34.17 19.84
CA LEU A 356 16.57 -33.12 20.18
C LEU A 356 15.84 -31.81 20.40
N ALA A 357 16.14 -31.11 21.49
CA ALA A 357 15.63 -29.78 21.78
C ALA A 357 16.82 -28.89 22.16
N ILE A 358 17.04 -27.85 21.37
CA ILE A 358 18.18 -26.95 21.54
C ILE A 358 17.64 -25.54 21.78
N PRO A 359 17.66 -25.03 23.03
CA PRO A 359 17.52 -23.61 23.29
C PRO A 359 18.80 -22.90 22.85
N GLN A 360 18.66 -21.78 22.12
CA GLN A 360 19.77 -21.00 21.67
C GLN A 360 19.55 -19.53 22.06
N LEU A 361 20.49 -18.96 22.80
CA LEU A 361 20.53 -17.53 23.12
C LEU A 361 21.58 -16.87 22.24
N GLN A 362 21.16 -15.90 21.45
CA GLN A 362 22.04 -15.09 20.60
C GLN A 362 21.99 -13.63 21.00
N TRP A 363 23.14 -13.03 21.28
CA TRP A 363 23.23 -11.62 21.63
C TRP A 363 24.47 -10.98 21.03
N ASN A 364 24.25 -9.96 20.22
CA ASN A 364 25.31 -9.18 19.60
C ASN A 364 25.61 -7.94 20.49
N PHE A 365 26.23 -8.18 21.66
CA PHE A 365 26.52 -7.13 22.64
C PHE A 365 27.63 -6.15 22.21
N LEU A 366 28.44 -6.51 21.21
CA LEU A 366 29.47 -5.68 20.62
C LEU A 366 29.28 -5.68 19.10
N ASP A 367 28.62 -4.65 18.59
CA ASP A 367 28.23 -4.52 17.18
C ASP A 367 28.81 -3.28 16.48
N PHE A 368 29.65 -2.52 17.20
CA PHE A 368 30.30 -1.31 16.71
C PHE A 368 29.33 -0.25 16.16
N GLY A 369 28.17 -0.10 16.79
CA GLY A 369 27.15 0.92 16.46
C GLY A 369 26.21 0.52 15.32
N ARG A 370 26.15 -0.75 14.93
CA ARG A 370 25.27 -1.21 13.85
C ARG A 370 23.79 -1.06 14.24
N VAL A 371 23.43 -1.42 15.46
CA VAL A 371 22.05 -1.25 15.97
C VAL A 371 21.70 0.22 16.10
N ASP A 372 22.64 1.06 16.61
CA ASP A 372 22.42 2.51 16.70
C ASP A 372 22.14 3.11 15.32
N ALA A 373 22.95 2.78 14.32
CA ALA A 373 22.72 3.22 12.93
C ALA A 373 21.37 2.74 12.35
N SER A 374 20.91 1.54 12.74
CA SER A 374 19.57 1.04 12.34
C SER A 374 18.44 1.81 13.00
N VAL A 375 18.58 2.20 14.26
CA VAL A 375 17.63 3.04 14.99
C VAL A 375 17.61 4.46 14.40
N ASP A 376 18.77 5.03 14.10
CA ASP A 376 18.88 6.34 13.45
C ASP A 376 18.22 6.33 12.08
N GLN A 377 18.44 5.28 11.28
CA GLN A 377 17.77 5.09 10.00
C GLN A 377 16.25 5.03 10.15
N ALA A 378 15.74 4.22 11.07
CA ALA A 378 14.31 4.12 11.32
C ALA A 378 13.71 5.46 11.81
N SER A 379 14.47 6.20 12.62
CA SER A 379 14.09 7.53 13.11
C SER A 379 14.04 8.58 11.99
N ALA A 380 14.99 8.51 11.03
CA ALA A 380 14.97 9.36 9.84
C ALA A 380 13.76 9.06 8.94
N VAL A 381 13.43 7.76 8.73
CA VAL A 381 12.22 7.36 7.98
C VAL A 381 10.94 7.85 8.66
N ARG A 382 10.90 7.86 10.02
CA ARG A 382 9.77 8.45 10.74
C ARG A 382 9.70 9.96 10.54
N ALA A 383 10.83 10.65 10.46
CA ALA A 383 10.86 12.10 10.24
C ALA A 383 10.47 12.48 8.81
N GLU A 384 10.69 11.60 7.83
CA GLU A 384 10.24 11.76 6.46
C GLU A 384 8.72 11.56 6.30
N ALA A 385 8.15 10.60 7.04
CA ALA A 385 6.73 10.24 6.98
C ALA A 385 5.82 11.29 7.62
#